data_34c335404e55c61b425fdaa61509204c
#
_entry.id   34c335404e55c61b425fdaa61509204c
#
_cell.length_a   1.000
_cell.length_b   1.000
_cell.length_c   1.000
_cell.angle_alpha   90.00
_cell.angle_beta   90.00
_cell.angle_gamma   90.00
#
_symmetry.space_group_name_H-M   'P 1'
#
loop_
_entity.id
_entity.type
_entity.pdbx_description
1 polymer ?
#
loop_
_entity_poly.entity_id
_entity_poly.type
_entity_poly.pdbx_seq_one_letter_code
_entity_poly.pdbx_strand_id
1 'polypeptide(L)'
;MVAHEKRIWLGCMLAASLFVLVLAACGEDSESSQTSQSSKKSKPTETAESHASAGGGPANCKPTQPDMLGPFYEPGAPVRTRVGSGYVLSGTVLAAKECKPIPKAHIEFWLANPRGDYDDAHRATVFAGERGRYRLESNVPVSYGGRPPHIHVRVRAPGYEELVTQHYPERGQRKANFDLVLVAQ
;
A
#
# COMPACT_ATOMS: atom_id res chain seq x y z
N MET A 1 4.60 6.23 56.06
CA MET A 1 5.20 5.02 56.65
C MET A 1 4.41 3.82 56.20
N VAL A 2 5.01 2.89 55.59
CA VAL A 2 4.84 1.50 55.15
C VAL A 2 5.14 1.46 53.66
N ALA A 3 6.25 1.19 53.23
CA ALA A 3 7.30 0.15 53.10
C ALA A 3 6.82 -1.09 52.34
N HIS A 4 7.53 -1.31 51.23
CA HIS A 4 7.97 -2.55 50.62
C HIS A 4 6.94 -3.60 50.12
N GLU A 5 7.07 -4.00 48.84
CA GLU A 5 7.81 -5.24 48.53
C GLU A 5 8.19 -5.35 47.06
N LYS A 6 9.48 -5.55 46.85
CA LYS A 6 10.09 -6.04 45.61
C LYS A 6 9.87 -7.56 45.54
N ARG A 7 9.36 -8.06 44.44
CA ARG A 7 9.49 -9.48 44.10
C ARG A 7 10.31 -9.67 42.83
N ILE A 8 11.57 -10.01 43.08
CA ILE A 8 12.52 -10.57 42.12
C ILE A 8 12.10 -12.05 41.95
N TRP A 9 11.84 -12.46 40.72
CA TRP A 9 11.89 -13.87 40.34
C TRP A 9 13.02 -14.09 39.36
N LEU A 10 14.07 -14.69 39.91
CA LEU A 10 15.22 -15.27 39.22
C LEU A 10 14.94 -16.77 39.11
N GLY A 11 15.12 -17.34 37.94
CA GLY A 11 15.07 -18.78 37.68
C GLY A 11 15.29 -19.00 36.21
N CYS A 12 16.44 -19.19 35.76
CA CYS A 12 17.43 -20.24 35.65
C CYS A 12 16.88 -21.61 35.28
N MET A 13 17.33 -22.15 34.16
CA MET A 13 17.68 -23.50 33.72
C MET A 13 17.44 -23.64 32.23
N LEU A 14 18.41 -23.66 31.33
CA LEU A 14 19.36 -24.68 30.89
C LEU A 14 18.76 -26.08 30.61
N ALA A 15 18.81 -26.47 29.36
CA ALA A 15 19.10 -27.81 28.79
C ALA A 15 18.96 -27.70 27.27
N ALA A 16 20.00 -27.66 26.47
CA ALA A 16 20.93 -28.74 26.07
C ALA A 16 20.35 -29.73 25.04
N SER A 17 20.88 -29.61 23.84
CA SER A 17 21.32 -30.63 22.88
C SER A 17 20.31 -31.71 22.40
N LEU A 18 20.18 -31.81 21.10
CA LEU A 18 20.66 -33.00 20.37
C LEU A 18 20.79 -32.75 18.87
N PHE A 19 21.98 -33.01 18.41
CA PHE A 19 22.48 -33.28 17.08
C PHE A 19 21.78 -34.48 16.46
N VAL A 20 21.30 -34.37 15.23
CA VAL A 20 21.26 -35.53 14.33
C VAL A 20 21.69 -35.09 12.95
N LEU A 21 22.88 -35.55 12.64
CA LEU A 21 23.54 -35.55 11.33
C LEU A 21 23.09 -36.82 10.62
N VAL A 22 22.49 -36.74 9.43
CA VAL A 22 22.41 -37.86 8.51
C VAL A 22 22.97 -37.43 7.16
N LEU A 23 24.05 -38.10 6.81
CA LEU A 23 24.81 -38.05 5.56
C LEU A 23 24.27 -39.11 4.57
N ALA A 24 24.54 -38.80 3.29
CA ALA A 24 24.75 -39.73 2.15
C ALA A 24 23.47 -40.24 1.46
N ALA A 25 23.41 -40.43 0.15
CA ALA A 25 24.40 -40.76 -0.86
C ALA A 25 23.92 -40.38 -2.26
N CYS A 26 24.82 -40.03 -3.08
CA CYS A 26 25.17 -40.33 -4.46
C CYS A 26 24.28 -41.28 -5.26
N GLY A 27 24.12 -40.92 -6.52
CA GLY A 27 23.64 -41.80 -7.59
C GLY A 27 23.65 -41.03 -8.89
N GLU A 28 24.67 -41.22 -9.60
CA GLU A 28 25.19 -41.03 -10.91
C GLU A 28 24.35 -41.66 -12.02
N ASP A 29 24.51 -41.04 -13.17
CA ASP A 29 24.68 -41.53 -14.57
C ASP A 29 23.44 -41.81 -15.41
N SER A 30 23.41 -41.18 -16.56
CA SER A 30 23.68 -41.61 -17.93
C SER A 30 23.04 -40.66 -18.93
N GLU A 31 23.81 -39.98 -19.67
CA GLU A 31 24.20 -39.96 -21.09
C GLU A 31 23.16 -40.54 -22.08
N SER A 32 22.86 -39.81 -23.13
CA SER A 32 23.16 -40.08 -24.52
C SER A 32 22.29 -39.28 -25.50
N SER A 33 22.95 -38.47 -26.26
CA SER A 33 23.11 -38.42 -27.72
C SER A 33 22.02 -37.83 -28.60
N GLN A 34 22.44 -36.76 -29.22
CA GLN A 34 22.67 -36.48 -30.69
C GLN A 34 21.44 -36.13 -31.56
N THR A 35 21.51 -34.95 -32.06
CA THR A 35 21.75 -34.49 -33.46
C THR A 35 20.50 -34.25 -34.28
N SER A 36 20.27 -33.02 -34.69
CA SER A 36 20.30 -32.63 -36.11
C SER A 36 20.10 -31.12 -36.26
N GLN A 37 21.02 -30.57 -37.00
CA GLN A 37 21.10 -29.21 -37.55
C GLN A 37 19.97 -28.95 -38.55
N SER A 38 19.44 -27.73 -38.53
CA SER A 38 19.09 -27.07 -39.79
C SER A 38 19.13 -25.57 -39.62
N SER A 39 20.10 -25.00 -40.27
CA SER A 39 20.31 -23.58 -40.51
C SER A 39 19.17 -22.99 -41.33
N LYS A 40 18.61 -21.86 -40.87
CA LYS A 40 18.17 -20.81 -41.81
C LYS A 40 18.44 -19.45 -41.23
N LYS A 41 19.41 -18.82 -41.84
CA LYS A 41 19.82 -17.42 -41.77
C LYS A 41 18.71 -16.55 -42.35
N SER A 42 18.22 -15.60 -41.59
CA SER A 42 17.58 -14.42 -42.16
C SER A 42 17.89 -13.19 -41.27
N LYS A 43 18.60 -12.34 -41.86
CA LYS A 43 18.90 -10.92 -41.85
C LYS A 43 18.22 -10.06 -40.77
N PRO A 44 18.97 -9.12 -40.12
CA PRO A 44 18.42 -8.15 -39.16
C PRO A 44 17.67 -7.05 -39.92
N THR A 45 16.46 -6.81 -39.53
CA THR A 45 15.72 -5.63 -39.95
C THR A 45 15.49 -4.76 -38.73
N GLU A 46 16.13 -3.63 -38.78
CA GLU A 46 15.77 -2.29 -38.31
C GLU A 46 14.81 -2.14 -37.12
N THR A 47 15.39 -1.54 -36.10
CA THR A 47 14.89 -0.35 -35.42
C THR A 47 13.37 -0.25 -35.29
N ALA A 48 12.84 -0.85 -34.21
CA ALA A 48 11.60 -0.36 -33.62
C ALA A 48 11.97 0.76 -32.65
N GLU A 49 11.92 1.99 -33.12
CA GLU A 49 11.80 3.16 -32.26
C GLU A 49 10.61 2.91 -31.32
N SER A 50 10.93 2.71 -30.07
CA SER A 50 10.00 2.79 -28.99
C SER A 50 9.42 4.20 -28.96
N HIS A 51 8.36 4.42 -29.69
CA HIS A 51 7.49 5.56 -29.48
C HIS A 51 6.97 5.36 -28.04
N ALA A 52 7.57 6.15 -27.14
CA ALA A 52 6.96 6.42 -25.85
C ALA A 52 5.58 6.98 -26.18
N SER A 53 4.58 6.12 -26.08
CA SER A 53 3.17 6.49 -26.13
C SER A 53 3.00 7.50 -25.00
N ALA A 54 2.97 8.78 -25.33
CA ALA A 54 2.47 9.80 -24.44
C ALA A 54 1.07 9.34 -24.04
N GLY A 55 0.95 8.88 -22.79
CA GLY A 55 -0.28 8.31 -22.26
C GLY A 55 -1.41 9.30 -22.39
N GLY A 56 -2.23 9.14 -23.41
CA GLY A 56 -3.58 9.65 -23.41
C GLY A 56 -4.34 8.92 -22.34
N GLY A 57 -4.35 9.45 -21.11
CA GLY A 57 -5.28 9.01 -20.08
C GLY A 57 -6.71 9.15 -20.61
N PRO A 58 -7.68 8.44 -20.05
CA PRO A 58 -9.07 8.58 -20.48
C PRO A 58 -9.46 10.05 -20.41
N ALA A 59 -9.98 10.58 -21.51
CA ALA A 59 -10.24 12.01 -21.69
C ALA A 59 -11.33 12.57 -20.75
N ASN A 60 -11.74 11.81 -19.73
CA ASN A 60 -12.75 12.24 -18.76
C ASN A 60 -12.62 11.42 -17.45
N CYS A 61 -11.82 11.90 -16.51
CA CYS A 61 -11.80 11.37 -15.16
C CYS A 61 -13.03 11.85 -14.38
N LYS A 62 -13.90 10.92 -14.02
CA LYS A 62 -15.03 11.24 -13.15
C LYS A 62 -14.51 11.60 -11.76
N PRO A 63 -15.04 12.67 -11.13
CA PRO A 63 -14.70 13.00 -9.75
C PRO A 63 -14.92 11.83 -8.80
N THR A 64 -13.99 11.65 -7.86
CA THR A 64 -14.20 10.72 -6.77
C THR A 64 -15.43 11.14 -5.96
N GLN A 65 -16.32 10.19 -5.70
CA GLN A 65 -17.53 10.48 -4.93
C GLN A 65 -17.16 10.84 -3.48
N PRO A 66 -17.69 11.95 -2.95
CA PRO A 66 -17.51 12.29 -1.55
C PRO A 66 -18.24 11.29 -0.65
N ASP A 67 -17.72 11.12 0.56
CA ASP A 67 -18.33 10.34 1.63
C ASP A 67 -18.15 11.09 2.97
N MET A 68 -18.70 10.56 4.04
CA MET A 68 -18.69 11.23 5.34
C MET A 68 -17.29 11.31 5.97
N LEU A 69 -17.01 12.45 6.60
CA LEU A 69 -15.80 12.65 7.41
C LEU A 69 -15.73 11.67 8.59
N GLY A 70 -16.90 11.37 9.17
CA GLY A 70 -17.00 10.56 10.38
C GLY A 70 -16.62 11.34 11.64
N PRO A 71 -16.89 10.76 12.83
CA PRO A 71 -16.70 11.45 14.11
C PRO A 71 -15.27 11.45 14.65
N PHE A 72 -14.34 10.72 14.01
CA PHE A 72 -12.98 10.50 14.52
C PHE A 72 -11.89 11.27 13.75
N TYR A 73 -12.30 12.20 12.90
CA TYR A 73 -11.33 13.08 12.26
C TYR A 73 -10.70 14.02 13.29
N GLU A 74 -9.38 14.04 13.31
CA GLU A 74 -8.59 15.01 14.06
C GLU A 74 -7.53 15.61 13.13
N PRO A 75 -7.39 16.94 13.13
CA PRO A 75 -6.39 17.61 12.29
C PRO A 75 -4.97 17.34 12.79
N GLY A 76 -3.96 17.56 11.91
CA GLY A 76 -2.55 17.51 12.29
C GLY A 76 -1.98 16.10 12.41
N ALA A 77 -2.52 15.15 11.68
CA ALA A 77 -1.91 13.81 11.59
C ALA A 77 -0.43 13.91 11.16
N PRO A 78 0.49 13.12 11.77
CA PRO A 78 1.90 13.19 11.46
C PRO A 78 2.21 12.78 10.01
N VAL A 79 3.25 13.40 9.43
CA VAL A 79 3.72 13.07 8.06
C VAL A 79 4.42 11.72 8.09
N ARG A 80 3.77 10.72 7.51
CA ARG A 80 4.28 9.36 7.39
C ARG A 80 3.50 8.57 6.35
N THR A 81 4.11 7.50 5.82
CA THR A 81 3.49 6.63 4.81
C THR A 81 3.11 5.26 5.36
N ARG A 82 3.32 5.05 6.67
CA ARG A 82 3.02 3.77 7.35
C ARG A 82 2.34 4.02 8.69
N VAL A 83 1.21 3.35 8.89
CA VAL A 83 0.41 3.37 10.13
C VAL A 83 0.02 1.95 10.58
N GLY A 84 0.73 0.95 10.08
CA GLY A 84 0.49 -0.46 10.36
C GLY A 84 1.10 -1.33 9.27
N SER A 85 0.67 -2.58 9.19
CA SER A 85 1.11 -3.51 8.15
C SER A 85 0.00 -4.46 7.72
N GLY A 86 0.11 -5.00 6.51
CA GLY A 86 -0.82 -5.99 5.97
C GLY A 86 -1.79 -5.47 4.92
N TYR A 87 -1.89 -4.15 4.73
CA TYR A 87 -2.65 -3.52 3.67
C TYR A 87 -1.88 -2.37 3.02
N VAL A 88 -1.95 -2.24 1.70
CA VAL A 88 -1.35 -1.15 0.94
C VAL A 88 -2.41 -0.45 0.10
N LEU A 89 -2.63 0.83 0.38
CA LEU A 89 -3.43 1.72 -0.45
C LEU A 89 -2.50 2.62 -1.26
N SER A 90 -2.65 2.65 -2.55
CA SER A 90 -1.89 3.51 -3.46
C SER A 90 -2.82 4.09 -4.51
N GLY A 91 -2.36 5.13 -5.21
CA GLY A 91 -3.13 5.75 -6.27
C GLY A 91 -2.47 7.02 -6.76
N THR A 92 -3.20 7.76 -7.57
CA THR A 92 -2.79 9.05 -8.10
C THR A 92 -3.85 10.09 -7.79
N VAL A 93 -3.44 11.28 -7.38
CA VAL A 93 -4.33 12.45 -7.28
C VAL A 93 -4.41 13.08 -8.67
N LEU A 94 -5.61 13.21 -9.20
CA LEU A 94 -5.88 13.65 -10.56
C LEU A 94 -6.88 14.81 -10.58
N ALA A 95 -6.74 15.69 -11.57
CA ALA A 95 -7.75 16.69 -11.91
C ALA A 95 -8.91 16.03 -12.67
N ALA A 96 -10.14 16.32 -12.27
CA ALA A 96 -11.33 15.92 -13.01
C ALA A 96 -11.31 16.47 -14.45
N LYS A 97 -11.99 15.79 -15.39
CA LYS A 97 -12.05 16.09 -16.81
C LYS A 97 -10.72 15.90 -17.56
N GLU A 98 -9.63 16.48 -17.07
CA GLU A 98 -8.34 16.47 -17.76
C GLU A 98 -7.48 15.26 -17.43
N CYS A 99 -7.76 14.58 -16.32
CA CYS A 99 -6.98 13.43 -15.80
C CYS A 99 -5.49 13.76 -15.57
N LYS A 100 -5.15 15.03 -15.40
CA LYS A 100 -3.79 15.45 -15.11
C LYS A 100 -3.43 15.16 -13.67
N PRO A 101 -2.23 14.63 -13.41
CA PRO A 101 -1.76 14.45 -12.04
C PRO A 101 -1.63 15.78 -11.29
N ILE A 102 -2.04 15.78 -10.02
CA ILE A 102 -1.90 16.93 -9.11
C ILE A 102 -0.74 16.63 -8.16
N PRO A 103 0.42 17.25 -8.34
CA PRO A 103 1.57 17.06 -7.46
C PRO A 103 1.33 17.73 -6.10
N LYS A 104 2.02 17.22 -5.08
CA LYS A 104 2.05 17.81 -3.73
C LYS A 104 0.69 17.97 -3.06
N ALA A 105 -0.34 17.29 -3.54
CA ALA A 105 -1.63 17.24 -2.86
C ALA A 105 -1.45 16.72 -1.44
N HIS A 106 -2.09 17.37 -0.47
CA HIS A 106 -2.08 17.02 0.95
C HIS A 106 -3.19 16.01 1.21
N ILE A 107 -2.82 14.81 1.63
CA ILE A 107 -3.73 13.69 1.83
C ILE A 107 -3.65 13.27 3.30
N GLU A 108 -4.75 13.31 3.99
CA GLU A 108 -4.88 12.81 5.37
C GLU A 108 -5.63 11.48 5.36
N PHE A 109 -5.10 10.52 6.10
CA PHE A 109 -5.70 9.20 6.29
C PHE A 109 -5.95 8.92 7.76
N TRP A 110 -7.06 8.27 8.09
CA TRP A 110 -7.33 7.70 9.40
C TRP A 110 -8.20 6.46 9.27
N LEU A 111 -7.95 5.49 10.12
CA LEU A 111 -8.65 4.21 10.13
C LEU A 111 -8.64 3.58 11.52
N ALA A 112 -9.55 2.67 11.75
CA ALA A 112 -9.56 1.89 12.98
C ALA A 112 -8.33 0.98 13.07
N ASN A 113 -7.74 0.89 14.26
CA ASN A 113 -6.70 -0.07 14.58
C ASN A 113 -7.24 -1.51 14.55
N PRO A 114 -6.40 -2.56 14.67
CA PRO A 114 -6.87 -3.95 14.62
C PRO A 114 -7.90 -4.35 15.68
N ARG A 115 -8.07 -3.54 16.74
CA ARG A 115 -9.10 -3.74 17.78
C ARG A 115 -10.41 -3.03 17.49
N GLY A 116 -10.45 -2.19 16.44
CA GLY A 116 -11.61 -1.40 16.07
C GLY A 116 -11.67 -0.01 16.70
N ASP A 117 -10.58 0.46 17.34
CA ASP A 117 -10.51 1.80 17.93
C ASP A 117 -9.80 2.78 16.99
N TYR A 118 -10.14 4.06 17.06
CA TYR A 118 -9.39 5.13 16.40
C TYR A 118 -8.36 5.72 17.36
N ASP A 119 -7.12 5.86 16.91
CA ASP A 119 -6.01 6.40 17.69
C ASP A 119 -4.99 7.14 16.84
N ASP A 120 -4.05 7.86 17.46
CA ASP A 120 -3.02 8.64 16.79
C ASP A 120 -2.04 7.77 15.97
N ALA A 121 -1.86 6.51 16.36
CA ALA A 121 -0.96 5.61 15.65
C ALA A 121 -1.49 5.25 14.27
N HIS A 122 -2.80 5.35 14.04
CA HIS A 122 -3.48 4.98 12.80
C HIS A 122 -3.97 6.19 11.99
N ARG A 123 -3.28 7.34 12.13
CA ARG A 123 -3.48 8.56 11.33
C ARG A 123 -2.20 8.94 10.60
N ALA A 124 -2.30 9.43 9.39
CA ALA A 124 -1.15 9.86 8.60
C ALA A 124 -1.48 11.04 7.69
N THR A 125 -0.49 11.90 7.49
CA THR A 125 -0.45 12.85 6.37
C THR A 125 0.54 12.34 5.33
N VAL A 126 0.11 12.28 4.09
CA VAL A 126 0.94 11.93 2.93
C VAL A 126 0.86 13.06 1.91
N PHE A 127 1.99 13.46 1.36
CA PHE A 127 2.02 14.37 0.22
C PHE A 127 2.20 13.59 -1.07
N ALA A 128 1.37 13.85 -2.06
CA ALA A 128 1.53 13.25 -3.38
C ALA A 128 2.87 13.68 -4.00
N GLY A 129 3.55 12.75 -4.66
CA GLY A 129 4.80 13.01 -5.37
C GLY A 129 4.59 13.86 -6.62
N GLU A 130 5.68 14.18 -7.34
CA GLU A 130 5.67 15.05 -8.53
C GLU A 130 4.70 14.58 -9.64
N ARG A 131 4.40 13.30 -9.71
CA ARG A 131 3.42 12.71 -10.64
C ARG A 131 2.08 12.39 -9.98
N GLY A 132 1.73 13.10 -8.90
CA GLY A 132 0.49 12.92 -8.16
C GLY A 132 0.37 11.59 -7.40
N ARG A 133 1.39 10.74 -7.40
CA ARG A 133 1.32 9.39 -6.79
C ARG A 133 1.41 9.45 -5.28
N TYR A 134 0.61 8.61 -4.62
CA TYR A 134 0.67 8.43 -3.18
C TYR A 134 0.69 6.94 -2.80
N ARG A 135 1.13 6.64 -1.60
CA ARG A 135 1.12 5.30 -1.01
C ARG A 135 0.99 5.39 0.51
N LEU A 136 0.10 4.59 1.06
CA LEU A 136 -0.07 4.35 2.49
C LEU A 136 0.07 2.85 2.76
N GLU A 137 0.78 2.48 3.82
CA GLU A 137 0.77 1.13 4.37
C GLU A 137 0.10 1.14 5.75
N SER A 138 -0.92 0.30 5.94
CA SER A 138 -1.72 0.26 7.15
C SER A 138 -1.95 -1.18 7.63
N ASN A 139 -2.54 -1.36 8.81
CA ASN A 139 -3.18 -2.63 9.12
C ASN A 139 -4.29 -2.92 8.09
N VAL A 140 -4.66 -4.19 7.99
CA VAL A 140 -5.86 -4.55 7.23
C VAL A 140 -7.04 -3.83 7.88
N PRO A 141 -7.79 -3.00 7.11
CA PRO A 141 -8.94 -2.30 7.67
C PRO A 141 -9.94 -3.27 8.30
N VAL A 142 -10.49 -2.89 9.43
CA VAL A 142 -11.46 -3.68 10.19
C VAL A 142 -12.80 -2.96 10.25
N SER A 143 -13.85 -3.71 10.54
CA SER A 143 -15.19 -3.15 10.78
C SER A 143 -15.20 -2.33 12.07
N TYR A 144 -15.98 -1.24 12.08
CA TYR A 144 -16.18 -0.39 13.23
C TYR A 144 -17.65 0.04 13.32
N GLY A 145 -18.26 -0.04 14.52
CA GLY A 145 -19.59 0.47 14.75
C GLY A 145 -20.68 -0.07 13.81
N GLY A 146 -20.56 -1.32 13.38
CA GLY A 146 -21.49 -1.92 12.40
C GLY A 146 -21.23 -1.52 10.95
N ARG A 147 -20.21 -0.68 10.67
CA ARG A 147 -19.80 -0.29 9.32
C ARG A 147 -18.80 -1.28 8.74
N PRO A 148 -18.77 -1.46 7.41
CA PRO A 148 -17.76 -2.30 6.75
C PRO A 148 -16.33 -1.76 6.99
N PRO A 149 -15.28 -2.58 6.81
CA PRO A 149 -13.90 -2.12 6.83
C PRO A 149 -13.68 -0.94 5.90
N HIS A 150 -13.02 0.13 6.37
CA HIS A 150 -12.77 1.31 5.55
C HIS A 150 -11.53 2.11 6.02
N ILE A 151 -11.02 2.93 5.11
CA ILE A 151 -10.00 3.95 5.36
C ILE A 151 -10.60 5.29 4.99
N HIS A 152 -10.64 6.23 5.92
CA HIS A 152 -11.01 7.61 5.63
C HIS A 152 -9.90 8.33 4.90
N VAL A 153 -10.28 9.21 3.99
CA VAL A 153 -9.36 9.99 3.16
C VAL A 153 -9.87 11.42 3.05
N ARG A 154 -9.03 12.39 3.32
CA ARG A 154 -9.27 13.82 3.07
C ARG A 154 -8.16 14.36 2.20
N VAL A 155 -8.52 15.02 1.11
CA VAL A 155 -7.54 15.55 0.15
C VAL A 155 -7.74 17.03 -0.07
N ARG A 156 -6.64 17.77 -0.05
CA ARG A 156 -6.59 19.20 -0.37
C ARG A 156 -5.47 19.48 -1.37
N ALA A 157 -5.75 20.32 -2.34
CA ALA A 157 -4.75 20.84 -3.25
C ALA A 157 -5.13 22.28 -3.67
N PRO A 158 -4.17 23.21 -3.85
CA PRO A 158 -4.46 24.57 -4.29
C PRO A 158 -5.22 24.59 -5.62
N GLY A 159 -6.31 25.34 -5.70
CA GLY A 159 -7.16 25.46 -6.90
C GLY A 159 -8.16 24.31 -7.08
N TYR A 160 -8.32 23.43 -6.09
CA TYR A 160 -9.28 22.32 -6.11
C TYR A 160 -10.19 22.36 -4.92
N GLU A 161 -11.41 21.87 -5.10
CA GLU A 161 -12.34 21.61 -3.99
C GLU A 161 -11.75 20.54 -3.07
N GLU A 162 -11.98 20.68 -1.76
CA GLU A 162 -11.61 19.66 -0.79
C GLU A 162 -12.45 18.39 -1.02
N LEU A 163 -11.79 17.24 -1.08
CA LEU A 163 -12.46 15.95 -1.15
C LEU A 163 -12.37 15.24 0.20
N VAL A 164 -13.50 14.85 0.76
CA VAL A 164 -13.61 13.87 1.83
C VAL A 164 -14.26 12.63 1.25
N THR A 165 -13.63 11.48 1.43
CA THR A 165 -14.14 10.20 0.92
C THR A 165 -13.68 9.03 1.79
N GLN A 166 -14.06 7.82 1.44
CA GLN A 166 -13.65 6.60 2.12
C GLN A 166 -13.31 5.52 1.11
N HIS A 167 -12.26 4.75 1.39
CA HIS A 167 -11.90 3.57 0.65
C HIS A 167 -12.40 2.33 1.39
N TYR A 168 -13.15 1.48 0.71
CA TYR A 168 -13.70 0.22 1.22
C TYR A 168 -12.98 -0.96 0.55
N PRO A 169 -12.09 -1.68 1.27
CA PRO A 169 -11.40 -2.83 0.70
C PRO A 169 -12.37 -4.00 0.48
N GLU A 170 -12.14 -4.75 -0.58
CA GLU A 170 -12.83 -6.01 -0.82
C GLU A 170 -12.37 -7.08 0.19
N ARG A 171 -13.22 -8.08 0.41
CA ARG A 171 -12.90 -9.18 1.32
C ARG A 171 -11.60 -9.87 0.89
N GLY A 172 -10.63 -9.96 1.81
CA GLY A 172 -9.33 -10.59 1.57
C GLY A 172 -8.33 -9.74 0.78
N GLN A 173 -8.73 -8.57 0.32
CA GLN A 173 -7.84 -7.64 -0.37
C GLN A 173 -6.70 -7.17 0.56
N ARG A 174 -5.46 -7.18 0.06
CA ARG A 174 -4.26 -6.73 0.77
C ARG A 174 -3.60 -5.51 0.13
N LYS A 175 -4.06 -5.14 -1.05
CA LYS A 175 -3.61 -3.95 -1.78
C LYS A 175 -4.73 -3.43 -2.66
N ALA A 176 -4.81 -2.11 -2.80
CA ALA A 176 -5.72 -1.45 -3.74
C ALA A 176 -5.02 -0.30 -4.47
N ASN A 177 -5.50 -0.02 -5.68
CA ASN A 177 -5.29 1.26 -6.33
C ASN A 177 -6.59 2.07 -6.19
N PHE A 178 -6.48 3.28 -5.64
CA PHE A 178 -7.60 4.18 -5.40
C PHE A 178 -7.21 5.58 -5.85
N ASP A 179 -7.55 5.94 -7.08
CA ASP A 179 -7.27 7.27 -7.60
C ASP A 179 -8.22 8.30 -6.99
N LEU A 180 -7.68 9.46 -6.63
CA LEU A 180 -8.38 10.57 -5.98
C LEU A 180 -8.56 11.69 -7.00
N VAL A 181 -9.75 11.80 -7.56
CA VAL A 181 -10.05 12.74 -8.66
C VAL A 181 -10.74 13.97 -8.11
N LEU A 182 -10.07 15.12 -8.14
CA LEU A 182 -10.51 16.38 -7.57
C LEU A 182 -11.18 17.27 -8.61
N VAL A 183 -12.18 18.06 -8.19
CA VAL A 183 -12.86 19.08 -8.97
C VAL A 183 -12.10 20.40 -8.81
N ALA A 184 -11.81 21.10 -9.91
CA ALA A 184 -11.24 22.45 -9.86
C ALA A 184 -12.28 23.43 -9.28
N GLN A 185 -11.80 24.41 -8.49
CA GLN A 185 -12.62 25.54 -7.98
C GLN A 185 -12.96 26.52 -9.07
#